data_fcfcdd45358c3620a8dd710f438dab87
#
_entry.id   fcfcdd45358c3620a8dd710f438dab87
#
_cell.length_a   1.000
_cell.length_b   1.000
_cell.length_c   1.000
_cell.angle_alpha   90.00
_cell.angle_beta   90.00
_cell.angle_gamma   90.00
#
_symmetry.space_group_name_H-M   'P 1'
#
loop_
_entity.id
_entity.type
_entity.pdbx_description
1 polymer ?
#
loop_
_entity_poly.entity_id
_entity_poly.type
_entity_poly.pdbx_seq_one_letter_code
_entity_poly.pdbx_strand_id
1 'polypeptide(L)'
;QTGTGGTSGHTDFGQKNVDICTDMLCGDMALLATNYHQYQDVANLKATQQPSDNYNYIPWRYYYRLIYEANKSIAELASPKNNEERYTLAQFRALRGYAYFYLMQIFTTKYEPDSRTNSIPLYTTADITSKPRVKQSEVYAQIISDLEFAVTNLAGFTRSKKGMIDNTIFYEEEERR
;
A
#
# COMPACT_ATOMS: atom_id res chain seq x y z
N GLN A 1 1.34 19.25 -3.92
CA GLN A 1 0.65 17.98 -4.16
C GLN A 1 0.75 17.67 -5.64
N THR A 2 1.66 16.79 -5.97
CA THR A 2 1.68 16.19 -7.30
C THR A 2 0.71 15.02 -7.25
N GLY A 3 -0.42 15.15 -7.90
CA GLY A 3 -1.37 14.08 -8.10
C GLY A 3 -0.68 12.83 -8.63
N THR A 4 -1.22 11.66 -8.37
CA THR A 4 -0.64 10.34 -8.70
C THR A 4 -0.53 10.08 -10.20
N GLY A 5 -0.51 11.12 -11.00
CA GLY A 5 -0.14 11.01 -12.41
C GLY A 5 -1.21 11.41 -13.41
N GLY A 6 -1.62 12.64 -13.33
CA GLY A 6 -2.37 13.29 -14.39
C GLY A 6 -3.86 13.39 -14.20
N THR A 7 -4.40 12.89 -13.10
CA THR A 7 -5.74 13.24 -12.65
C THR A 7 -5.63 14.36 -11.64
N SER A 8 -5.99 15.57 -12.00
CA SER A 8 -6.12 16.73 -11.09
C SER A 8 -7.49 16.74 -10.40
N GLY A 9 -8.09 15.57 -10.24
CA GLY A 9 -9.42 15.43 -9.65
C GLY A 9 -9.42 15.66 -8.14
N HIS A 10 -10.53 16.18 -7.61
CA HIS A 10 -10.75 16.34 -6.17
C HIS A 10 -10.72 15.02 -5.37
N THR A 11 -10.61 13.89 -6.03
CA THR A 11 -10.56 12.53 -5.46
C THR A 11 -9.15 11.94 -5.39
N ASP A 12 -8.13 12.64 -5.90
CA ASP A 12 -6.75 12.14 -5.92
C ASP A 12 -5.95 12.62 -4.71
N PHE A 13 -6.35 12.15 -3.52
CA PHE A 13 -5.73 12.50 -2.24
C PHE A 13 -4.76 11.44 -1.68
N GLY A 14 -4.26 10.54 -2.53
CA GLY A 14 -3.38 9.47 -2.08
C GLY A 14 -4.08 8.50 -1.12
N GLN A 15 -3.45 8.14 0.00
CA GLN A 15 -3.97 7.17 0.96
C GLN A 15 -5.38 7.49 1.46
N LYS A 16 -5.66 8.74 1.79
CA LYS A 16 -6.97 9.14 2.29
C LYS A 16 -8.12 8.83 1.31
N ASN A 17 -7.88 8.94 0.01
CA ASN A 17 -8.88 8.56 -0.98
C ASN A 17 -9.15 7.05 -0.95
N VAL A 18 -8.11 6.25 -0.77
CA VAL A 18 -8.25 4.79 -0.66
C VAL A 18 -9.04 4.44 0.58
N ASP A 19 -8.72 5.03 1.74
CA ASP A 19 -9.43 4.78 3.00
C ASP A 19 -10.92 5.13 2.89
N ILE A 20 -11.27 6.28 2.31
CA ILE A 20 -12.67 6.65 2.08
C ILE A 20 -13.37 5.63 1.18
N CYS A 21 -12.74 5.19 0.11
CA CYS A 21 -13.34 4.20 -0.80
C CYS A 21 -13.52 2.84 -0.10
N THR A 22 -12.57 2.38 0.67
CA THR A 22 -12.67 1.12 1.40
C THR A 22 -13.73 1.17 2.50
N ASP A 23 -13.83 2.27 3.26
CA ASP A 23 -14.85 2.48 4.28
C ASP A 23 -16.27 2.49 3.66
N MET A 24 -16.41 3.06 2.46
CA MET A 24 -17.69 3.00 1.73
C MET A 24 -18.01 1.59 1.22
N LEU A 25 -17.02 0.85 0.72
CA LEU A 25 -17.20 -0.49 0.18
C LEU A 25 -17.51 -1.53 1.27
N CYS A 26 -16.95 -1.37 2.48
CA CYS A 26 -17.25 -2.26 3.61
C CYS A 26 -18.52 -1.87 4.39
N GLY A 27 -19.10 -0.71 4.09
CA GLY A 27 -20.33 -0.25 4.71
C GLY A 27 -20.16 0.61 5.97
N ASP A 28 -18.92 0.94 6.35
CA ASP A 28 -18.63 1.79 7.51
C ASP A 28 -18.96 3.27 7.23
N MET A 29 -18.98 3.65 5.96
CA MET A 29 -19.31 4.99 5.50
C MET A 29 -20.44 4.99 4.48
N ALA A 30 -21.46 5.84 4.69
CA ALA A 30 -22.55 6.04 3.74
C ALA A 30 -22.45 7.39 3.03
N LEU A 31 -22.69 7.40 1.72
CA LEU A 31 -22.78 8.62 0.93
C LEU A 31 -24.23 9.14 0.97
N LEU A 32 -24.51 10.18 1.75
CA LEU A 32 -25.84 10.78 1.85
C LEU A 32 -26.12 11.79 0.72
N ALA A 33 -25.10 12.57 0.36
CA ALA A 33 -25.17 13.54 -0.72
C ALA A 33 -23.78 13.77 -1.31
N THR A 34 -23.72 14.11 -2.59
CA THR A 34 -22.45 14.39 -3.26
C THR A 34 -22.58 15.58 -4.20
N ASN A 35 -21.56 16.42 -4.23
CA ASN A 35 -21.39 17.44 -5.26
C ASN A 35 -20.51 16.86 -6.37
N TYR A 36 -20.82 17.18 -7.61
CA TYR A 36 -20.04 16.73 -8.78
C TYR A 36 -19.93 15.20 -8.91
N HIS A 37 -20.90 14.44 -8.39
CA HIS A 37 -20.90 12.97 -8.41
C HIS A 37 -19.69 12.29 -7.77
N GLN A 38 -18.98 12.99 -6.88
CA GLN A 38 -17.85 12.41 -6.16
C GLN A 38 -18.27 11.17 -5.36
N TYR A 39 -17.50 10.09 -5.48
CA TYR A 39 -17.74 8.79 -4.83
C TYR A 39 -19.08 8.10 -5.17
N GLN A 40 -19.92 8.65 -6.04
CA GLN A 40 -21.22 8.04 -6.36
C GLN A 40 -21.07 6.66 -6.98
N ASP A 41 -20.09 6.46 -7.86
CA ASP A 41 -19.85 5.15 -8.48
C ASP A 41 -19.24 4.14 -7.50
N VAL A 42 -18.50 4.58 -6.48
CA VAL A 42 -18.04 3.74 -5.37
C VAL A 42 -19.23 3.31 -4.52
N ALA A 43 -20.07 4.25 -4.09
CA ALA A 43 -21.27 3.97 -3.29
C ALA A 43 -22.26 3.05 -3.98
N ASN A 44 -22.37 3.13 -5.33
CA ASN A 44 -23.23 2.29 -6.14
C ASN A 44 -22.54 0.97 -6.59
N LEU A 45 -21.35 0.67 -6.12
CA LEU A 45 -20.54 -0.50 -6.51
C LEU A 45 -20.24 -0.60 -8.01
N LYS A 46 -20.33 0.50 -8.75
CA LYS A 46 -20.04 0.53 -10.19
C LYS A 46 -18.54 0.65 -10.46
N ALA A 47 -17.81 1.44 -9.66
CA ALA A 47 -16.37 1.63 -9.80
C ALA A 47 -15.61 0.31 -9.75
N THR A 48 -16.00 -0.62 -8.88
CA THR A 48 -15.35 -1.93 -8.74
C THR A 48 -15.52 -2.86 -9.95
N GLN A 49 -16.44 -2.54 -10.87
CA GLN A 49 -16.73 -3.36 -12.03
C GLN A 49 -15.94 -2.94 -13.28
N GLN A 50 -15.32 -1.77 -13.26
CA GLN A 50 -14.60 -1.22 -14.41
C GLN A 50 -13.13 -0.99 -14.12
N PRO A 51 -12.19 -1.75 -14.73
CA PRO A 51 -10.75 -1.61 -14.47
C PRO A 51 -10.18 -0.22 -14.81
N SER A 52 -10.81 0.50 -15.75
CA SER A 52 -10.41 1.83 -16.18
C SER A 52 -11.01 2.96 -15.31
N ASP A 53 -11.86 2.63 -14.36
CA ASP A 53 -12.40 3.61 -13.42
C ASP A 53 -11.31 4.23 -12.57
N ASN A 54 -11.38 5.53 -12.32
CA ASN A 54 -10.39 6.25 -11.54
C ASN A 54 -10.22 5.70 -10.13
N TYR A 55 -11.29 5.20 -9.51
CA TYR A 55 -11.25 4.61 -8.17
C TYR A 55 -10.54 3.25 -8.12
N ASN A 56 -10.39 2.56 -9.27
CA ASN A 56 -9.55 1.39 -9.42
C ASN A 56 -8.13 1.76 -9.87
N TYR A 57 -8.02 2.67 -10.84
CA TYR A 57 -6.75 3.05 -11.45
C TYR A 57 -5.83 3.82 -10.48
N ILE A 58 -6.40 4.76 -9.70
CA ILE A 58 -5.64 5.58 -8.75
C ILE A 58 -4.96 4.74 -7.67
N PRO A 59 -5.65 3.85 -6.92
CA PRO A 59 -4.99 2.99 -5.93
C PRO A 59 -3.90 2.09 -6.52
N TRP A 60 -4.18 1.47 -7.66
CA TRP A 60 -3.18 0.64 -8.35
C TRP A 60 -1.90 1.41 -8.61
N ARG A 61 -2.02 2.56 -9.25
CA ARG A 61 -0.90 3.39 -9.63
C ARG A 61 -0.18 4.00 -8.42
N TYR A 62 -0.93 4.41 -7.40
CA TYR A 62 -0.41 4.97 -6.17
C TYR A 62 0.50 3.98 -5.44
N TYR A 63 0.02 2.78 -5.16
CA TYR A 63 0.81 1.79 -4.42
C TYR A 63 1.98 1.24 -5.24
N TYR A 64 1.83 0.99 -6.54
CA TYR A 64 2.96 0.55 -7.36
C TYR A 64 4.04 1.63 -7.50
N ARG A 65 3.68 2.91 -7.47
CA ARG A 65 4.66 3.98 -7.40
C ARG A 65 5.40 3.98 -6.07
N LEU A 66 4.71 3.80 -4.94
CA LEU A 66 5.36 3.64 -3.62
C LEU A 66 6.32 2.46 -3.60
N ILE A 67 5.92 1.32 -4.16
CA ILE A 67 6.76 0.12 -4.28
C ILE A 67 8.01 0.40 -5.13
N TYR A 68 7.86 1.08 -6.24
CA TYR A 68 8.98 1.44 -7.10
C TYR A 68 10.00 2.34 -6.37
N GLU A 69 9.55 3.41 -5.73
CA GLU A 69 10.42 4.31 -4.97
C GLU A 69 11.06 3.59 -3.76
N ALA A 70 10.29 2.75 -3.06
CA ALA A 70 10.83 1.93 -1.98
C ALA A 70 11.91 0.97 -2.49
N ASN A 71 11.69 0.27 -3.60
CA ASN A 71 12.68 -0.62 -4.19
C ASN A 71 13.98 0.09 -4.58
N LYS A 72 13.85 1.30 -5.14
CA LYS A 72 15.01 2.14 -5.47
C LYS A 72 15.83 2.47 -4.22
N SER A 73 15.18 2.98 -3.18
CA SER A 73 15.85 3.32 -1.93
C SER A 73 16.42 2.10 -1.21
N ILE A 74 15.74 0.96 -1.24
CA ILE A 74 16.24 -0.31 -0.69
C ILE A 74 17.52 -0.74 -1.42
N ALA A 75 17.59 -0.58 -2.74
CA ALA A 75 18.79 -0.91 -3.51
C ALA A 75 19.96 0.03 -3.19
N GLU A 76 19.71 1.33 -3.04
CA GLU A 76 20.72 2.32 -2.66
C GLU A 76 21.27 2.08 -1.25
N LEU A 77 20.44 1.56 -0.34
CA LEU A 77 20.78 1.28 1.06
C LEU A 77 21.08 -0.21 1.34
N ALA A 78 21.39 -1.01 0.34
CA ALA A 78 21.60 -2.45 0.48
C ALA A 78 22.70 -2.83 1.50
N SER A 79 23.64 -1.93 1.79
CA SER A 79 24.70 -2.10 2.76
C SER A 79 24.79 -0.86 3.67
N PRO A 80 23.91 -0.73 4.67
CA PRO A 80 23.86 0.44 5.52
C PRO A 80 25.14 0.57 6.36
N LYS A 81 25.73 1.78 6.38
CA LYS A 81 27.01 2.08 7.04
C LYS A 81 26.85 2.54 8.49
N ASN A 82 25.66 2.95 8.87
CA ASN A 82 25.35 3.49 10.19
C ASN A 82 23.88 3.18 10.57
N ASN A 83 23.52 3.51 11.82
CA ASN A 83 22.15 3.29 12.30
C ASN A 83 21.09 4.09 11.55
N GLU A 84 21.41 5.31 11.11
CA GLU A 84 20.47 6.16 10.37
C GLU A 84 20.10 5.53 9.02
N GLU A 85 21.09 5.05 8.28
CA GLU A 85 20.87 4.32 7.02
C GLU A 85 20.11 3.01 7.25
N ARG A 86 20.41 2.30 8.35
CA ARG A 86 19.69 1.08 8.73
C ARG A 86 18.21 1.37 9.04
N TYR A 87 17.92 2.43 9.78
CA TYR A 87 16.55 2.86 10.08
C TYR A 87 15.82 3.28 8.82
N THR A 88 16.49 4.02 7.95
CA THR A 88 15.92 4.44 6.66
C THR A 88 15.59 3.24 5.77
N LEU A 89 16.49 2.26 5.65
CA LEU A 89 16.25 1.01 4.94
C LEU A 89 15.02 0.27 5.51
N ALA A 90 14.94 0.18 6.84
CA ALA A 90 13.83 -0.49 7.51
C ALA A 90 12.48 0.20 7.25
N GLN A 91 12.44 1.53 7.23
CA GLN A 91 11.25 2.28 6.89
C GLN A 91 10.80 2.06 5.42
N PHE A 92 11.74 1.99 4.47
CA PHE A 92 11.40 1.69 3.08
C PHE A 92 10.90 0.26 2.89
N ARG A 93 11.44 -0.71 3.63
CA ARG A 93 10.88 -2.06 3.63
C ARG A 93 9.47 -2.09 4.23
N ALA A 94 9.25 -1.43 5.37
CA ALA A 94 7.90 -1.30 5.94
C ALA A 94 6.92 -0.64 4.96
N LEU A 95 7.33 0.42 4.27
CA LEU A 95 6.52 1.10 3.27
C LEU A 95 6.17 0.18 2.09
N ARG A 96 7.10 -0.67 1.64
CA ARG A 96 6.84 -1.65 0.58
C ARG A 96 5.85 -2.72 1.04
N GLY A 97 6.04 -3.27 2.22
CA GLY A 97 5.11 -4.23 2.82
C GLY A 97 3.70 -3.66 2.96
N TYR A 98 3.58 -2.44 3.48
CA TYR A 98 2.34 -1.69 3.58
C TYR A 98 1.65 -1.51 2.20
N ALA A 99 2.38 -1.07 1.19
CA ALA A 99 1.82 -0.86 -0.15
C ALA A 99 1.31 -2.18 -0.77
N TYR A 100 2.03 -3.28 -0.61
CA TYR A 100 1.58 -4.60 -1.05
C TYR A 100 0.36 -5.08 -0.28
N PHE A 101 0.29 -4.85 1.02
CA PHE A 101 -0.85 -5.23 1.85
C PHE A 101 -2.15 -4.58 1.34
N TYR A 102 -2.14 -3.28 1.06
CA TYR A 102 -3.31 -2.60 0.49
C TYR A 102 -3.66 -3.07 -0.92
N LEU A 103 -2.67 -3.30 -1.78
CA LEU A 103 -2.91 -3.88 -3.11
C LEU A 103 -3.59 -5.25 -3.02
N MET A 104 -3.16 -6.08 -2.06
CA MET A 104 -3.76 -7.39 -1.85
C MET A 104 -5.21 -7.29 -1.39
N GLN A 105 -5.53 -6.36 -0.49
CA GLN A 105 -6.92 -6.15 -0.04
C GLN A 105 -7.84 -5.65 -1.16
N ILE A 106 -7.36 -4.74 -1.99
CA ILE A 106 -8.20 -4.09 -3.01
C ILE A 106 -8.34 -4.94 -4.28
N PHE A 107 -7.28 -5.62 -4.70
CA PHE A 107 -7.20 -6.26 -6.03
C PHE A 107 -7.19 -7.79 -6.00
N THR A 108 -7.42 -8.40 -4.84
CA THR A 108 -7.58 -9.84 -4.73
C THR A 108 -8.91 -10.19 -4.06
N THR A 109 -9.35 -11.41 -4.28
CA THR A 109 -10.49 -11.99 -3.56
C THR A 109 -10.06 -12.41 -2.16
N LYS A 110 -10.88 -13.19 -1.47
CA LYS A 110 -10.51 -13.76 -0.16
C LYS A 110 -9.12 -14.42 -0.20
N TYR A 111 -8.46 -14.48 0.95
CA TYR A 111 -7.18 -15.14 1.07
C TYR A 111 -7.29 -16.65 0.80
N GLU A 112 -6.62 -17.09 -0.25
CA GLU A 112 -6.51 -18.48 -0.67
C GLU A 112 -5.07 -18.76 -1.15
N PRO A 113 -4.12 -19.02 -0.25
CA PRO A 113 -2.69 -19.11 -0.58
C PRO A 113 -2.39 -20.23 -1.57
N ASP A 114 -3.15 -21.32 -1.54
CA ASP A 114 -3.00 -22.46 -2.43
C ASP A 114 -3.87 -22.38 -3.68
N SER A 115 -4.59 -21.27 -3.84
CA SER A 115 -5.43 -21.03 -5.00
C SER A 115 -4.58 -21.03 -6.29
N ARG A 116 -5.17 -21.57 -7.35
CA ARG A 116 -4.59 -21.46 -8.70
C ARG A 116 -4.69 -20.05 -9.28
N THR A 117 -5.45 -19.17 -8.64
CA THR A 117 -5.68 -17.80 -9.06
C THR A 117 -4.48 -16.94 -8.66
N ASN A 118 -3.87 -16.31 -9.63
CA ASN A 118 -2.81 -15.33 -9.40
C ASN A 118 -3.41 -14.03 -8.84
N SER A 119 -2.67 -13.39 -7.94
CA SER A 119 -3.08 -12.14 -7.26
C SER A 119 -2.68 -10.88 -8.02
N ILE A 120 -1.51 -10.36 -7.73
CA ILE A 120 -0.95 -9.12 -8.28
C ILE A 120 0.49 -9.35 -8.74
N PRO A 121 1.05 -8.51 -9.61
CA PRO A 121 2.48 -8.55 -9.95
C PRO A 121 3.37 -8.22 -8.75
N LEU A 122 4.46 -8.95 -8.59
CA LEU A 122 5.44 -8.75 -7.51
C LEU A 122 6.73 -8.12 -8.06
N TYR A 123 7.11 -6.95 -7.51
CA TYR A 123 8.33 -6.22 -7.83
C TYR A 123 9.19 -6.08 -6.58
N THR A 124 10.35 -6.72 -6.58
CA THR A 124 11.35 -6.63 -5.51
C THR A 124 12.54 -5.74 -5.86
N THR A 125 12.55 -5.23 -7.08
CA THR A 125 13.55 -4.31 -7.64
C THR A 125 12.86 -3.12 -8.30
N ALA A 126 13.58 -2.02 -8.49
CA ALA A 126 13.10 -0.83 -9.20
C ALA A 126 13.05 -1.11 -10.72
N ASP A 127 12.08 -1.92 -11.13
CA ASP A 127 11.86 -2.35 -12.50
C ASP A 127 10.51 -1.79 -13.01
N ILE A 128 10.50 -1.33 -14.25
CA ILE A 128 9.31 -0.80 -14.94
C ILE A 128 8.77 -1.79 -15.99
N THR A 129 9.41 -2.94 -16.16
CA THR A 129 8.97 -3.97 -17.10
C THR A 129 7.70 -4.64 -16.57
N SER A 130 6.72 -4.85 -17.43
CA SER A 130 5.50 -5.56 -17.05
C SER A 130 5.80 -6.98 -16.60
N LYS A 131 5.29 -7.35 -15.42
CA LYS A 131 5.44 -8.69 -14.86
C LYS A 131 4.08 -9.40 -14.77
N PRO A 132 4.07 -10.73 -14.88
CA PRO A 132 2.86 -11.50 -14.66
C PRO A 132 2.41 -11.40 -13.19
N ARG A 133 1.15 -11.68 -12.96
CA ARG A 133 0.60 -11.86 -11.60
C ARG A 133 1.17 -13.13 -10.98
N VAL A 134 1.45 -13.09 -9.68
CA VAL A 134 1.96 -14.21 -8.89
C VAL A 134 0.93 -14.73 -7.90
N LYS A 135 1.21 -15.82 -7.21
CA LYS A 135 0.33 -16.37 -6.17
C LYS A 135 0.22 -15.44 -4.97
N GLN A 136 -0.90 -15.49 -4.28
CA GLN A 136 -1.09 -14.73 -3.03
C GLN A 136 0.00 -15.05 -1.99
N SER A 137 0.35 -16.33 -1.84
CA SER A 137 1.40 -16.77 -0.90
C SER A 137 2.75 -16.11 -1.14
N GLU A 138 3.13 -15.86 -2.39
CA GLU A 138 4.39 -15.19 -2.73
C GLU A 138 4.38 -13.72 -2.31
N VAL A 139 3.25 -13.02 -2.53
CA VAL A 139 3.11 -11.63 -2.12
C VAL A 139 3.08 -11.49 -0.59
N TYR A 140 2.33 -12.36 0.10
CA TYR A 140 2.29 -12.35 1.57
C TYR A 140 3.63 -12.71 2.18
N ALA A 141 4.39 -13.66 1.60
CA ALA A 141 5.74 -13.96 2.05
C ALA A 141 6.66 -12.73 1.94
N GLN A 142 6.53 -11.93 0.88
CA GLN A 142 7.28 -10.69 0.73
C GLN A 142 6.85 -9.63 1.77
N ILE A 143 5.54 -9.48 2.00
CA ILE A 143 5.01 -8.55 3.02
C ILE A 143 5.57 -8.91 4.40
N ILE A 144 5.47 -10.17 4.81
CA ILE A 144 5.96 -10.66 6.11
C ILE A 144 7.47 -10.40 6.24
N SER A 145 8.24 -10.80 5.23
CA SER A 145 9.70 -10.58 5.22
C SER A 145 10.09 -9.10 5.39
N ASP A 146 9.34 -8.20 4.74
CA ASP A 146 9.61 -6.76 4.84
C ASP A 146 9.24 -6.20 6.22
N LEU A 147 8.13 -6.63 6.79
CA LEU A 147 7.67 -6.18 8.10
C LEU A 147 8.54 -6.75 9.24
N GLU A 148 8.92 -8.02 9.19
CA GLU A 148 9.85 -8.63 10.15
C GLU A 148 11.22 -7.93 10.15
N PHE A 149 11.73 -7.62 8.95
CA PHE A 149 12.95 -6.83 8.83
C PHE A 149 12.79 -5.45 9.47
N ALA A 150 11.66 -4.78 9.22
CA ALA A 150 11.40 -3.45 9.76
C ALA A 150 11.30 -3.48 11.29
N VAL A 151 10.55 -4.40 11.88
CA VAL A 151 10.41 -4.56 13.33
C VAL A 151 11.80 -4.75 13.98
N THR A 152 12.62 -5.65 13.42
CA THR A 152 13.94 -5.96 13.95
C THR A 152 14.89 -4.75 13.86
N ASN A 153 14.89 -4.03 12.75
CA ASN A 153 15.86 -2.99 12.46
C ASN A 153 15.44 -1.59 12.91
N LEU A 154 14.18 -1.37 13.28
CA LEU A 154 13.70 -0.13 13.90
C LEU A 154 13.81 -0.16 15.43
N ALA A 155 14.35 -1.21 16.03
CA ALA A 155 14.60 -1.26 17.47
C ALA A 155 15.51 -0.09 17.89
N GLY A 156 15.02 0.72 18.83
CA GLY A 156 15.72 1.92 19.32
C GLY A 156 15.56 3.17 18.45
N PHE A 157 14.82 3.10 17.35
CA PHE A 157 14.47 4.29 16.57
C PHE A 157 13.28 5.02 17.20
N THR A 158 13.42 6.32 17.41
CA THR A 158 12.31 7.20 17.83
C THR A 158 11.96 8.16 16.71
N ARG A 159 10.72 8.16 16.27
CA ARG A 159 10.27 9.07 15.23
C ARG A 159 10.30 10.53 15.67
N SER A 160 10.87 11.39 14.85
CA SER A 160 10.88 12.84 15.07
C SER A 160 9.63 13.53 14.51
N LYS A 161 8.88 12.86 13.64
CA LYS A 161 7.65 13.36 12.99
C LYS A 161 6.61 12.25 12.90
N LYS A 162 5.33 12.59 13.04
CA LYS A 162 4.20 11.65 12.98
C LYS A 162 4.11 10.81 11.70
N GLY A 163 4.67 11.27 10.58
CA GLY A 163 4.67 10.53 9.32
C GLY A 163 5.81 9.53 9.14
N MET A 164 6.66 9.36 10.14
CA MET A 164 7.73 8.35 10.11
C MET A 164 7.25 7.04 10.73
N ILE A 165 7.71 5.93 10.20
CA ILE A 165 7.41 4.58 10.71
C ILE A 165 8.42 4.25 11.82
N ASP A 166 7.93 3.84 12.99
CA ASP A 166 8.73 3.29 14.10
C ASP A 166 8.07 1.99 14.61
N ASN A 167 8.67 1.39 15.62
CA ASN A 167 8.19 0.13 16.17
C ASN A 167 6.80 0.21 16.82
N THR A 168 6.36 1.39 17.24
CA THR A 168 5.05 1.52 17.93
C THR A 168 3.88 1.16 17.01
N ILE A 169 4.03 1.35 15.69
CA ILE A 169 3.00 0.99 14.72
C ILE A 169 2.67 -0.51 14.73
N PHE A 170 3.63 -1.36 15.12
CA PHE A 170 3.44 -2.82 15.12
C PHE A 170 2.90 -3.36 16.45
N TYR A 171 2.92 -2.57 17.54
CA TYR A 171 2.57 -3.01 18.89
C TYR A 171 1.36 -2.29 19.50
N GLU A 172 0.82 -1.25 18.86
CA GLU A 172 -0.35 -0.51 19.39
C GLU A 172 -1.63 -1.37 19.53
N GLU A 173 -1.68 -2.55 18.93
CA GLU A 173 -2.83 -3.47 19.07
C GLU A 173 -2.78 -4.35 20.33
N GLU A 174 -1.61 -4.58 20.93
CA GLU A 174 -1.52 -5.43 22.13
C GLU A 174 -1.92 -4.69 23.41
N GLU A 175 -1.75 -3.36 23.47
CA GLU A 175 -2.13 -2.56 24.65
C GLU A 175 -3.62 -2.17 24.70
N ARG A 176 -4.39 -2.41 23.65
CA ARG A 176 -5.84 -2.12 23.59
C ARG A 176 -6.75 -3.30 23.92
N ARG A 177 -6.20 -4.42 24.31
CA ARG A 177 -6.93 -5.60 24.80
C ARG A 177 -6.82 -5.70 26.30
#